data_01043d3b54ead5ef7f55c2121b829c60
#
_entry.id   01043d3b54ead5ef7f55c2121b829c60
#
_cell.length_a   1.000
_cell.length_b   1.000
_cell.length_c   1.000
_cell.angle_alpha   90.00
_cell.angle_beta   90.00
_cell.angle_gamma   90.00
#
_symmetry.space_group_name_H-M   'P 1'
#
loop_
_entity.id
_entity.type
_entity.pdbx_description
1 polymer ?
#
loop_
_entity_poly.entity_id
_entity_poly.type
_entity_poly.pdbx_seq_one_letter_code
_entity_poly.pdbx_strand_id
1 'polypeptide(L)'
;RVPVPTLTDTPRTNGLKKLNLPTVGATQAAADAAAAAMSSPPSLSRSDRSVSIADSETADAERTRYFRRYSSLPSVPSMPKPVLKFVDASRGVLFALSQMYSAITQYTSVSTDERLVAHFSRMLSMSVKSMSVLINALDRLDAVSCAGMPEPVLVRHVLQACHDALRTFRRAVTMLHIQLPQLGQTVDPRFSRTLLLLLYGSLSDLRISAMFM
;
A
#
# COMPACT_ATOMS: atom_id res chain seq x y z
N ARG A 1 29.65 24.38 -58.18
CA ARG A 1 28.26 24.61 -57.68
C ARG A 1 27.54 23.28 -57.70
N VAL A 2 27.29 22.70 -56.53
CA VAL A 2 26.59 21.43 -56.34
C VAL A 2 25.18 21.78 -55.88
N PRO A 3 24.10 21.22 -56.41
CA PRO A 3 22.73 21.51 -55.99
C PRO A 3 22.41 20.74 -54.71
N VAL A 4 21.78 21.42 -53.77
CA VAL A 4 21.25 20.90 -52.49
C VAL A 4 19.87 20.26 -52.77
N PRO A 5 19.59 19.02 -52.30
CA PRO A 5 18.25 18.45 -52.38
C PRO A 5 17.36 19.01 -51.26
N THR A 6 16.22 19.55 -51.66
CA THR A 6 15.12 19.96 -50.80
C THR A 6 14.41 18.73 -50.22
N LEU A 7 14.42 18.63 -48.88
CA LEU A 7 13.59 17.66 -48.14
C LEU A 7 12.14 18.12 -48.11
N THR A 8 11.26 17.35 -48.71
CA THR A 8 9.81 17.50 -48.61
C THR A 8 9.34 16.88 -47.28
N ASP A 9 8.80 17.73 -46.41
CA ASP A 9 8.10 17.37 -45.17
C ASP A 9 6.81 16.60 -45.47
N THR A 10 6.76 15.32 -45.11
CA THR A 10 5.50 14.57 -45.00
C THR A 10 5.09 14.49 -43.55
N PRO A 11 3.88 14.90 -43.15
CA PRO A 11 3.42 14.77 -41.76
C PRO A 11 3.09 13.30 -41.47
N ARG A 12 3.91 12.67 -40.63
CA ARG A 12 3.62 11.38 -40.01
C ARG A 12 2.52 11.53 -38.95
N THR A 13 1.29 11.21 -39.32
CA THR A 13 0.20 11.00 -38.37
C THR A 13 0.45 9.69 -37.61
N ASN A 14 1.00 9.80 -36.39
CA ASN A 14 1.08 8.70 -35.45
C ASN A 14 -0.33 8.41 -34.93
N GLY A 15 -0.99 7.43 -35.52
CA GLY A 15 -2.20 6.82 -34.98
C GLY A 15 -1.90 6.07 -33.69
N LEU A 16 -2.06 6.74 -32.58
CA LEU A 16 -2.16 6.10 -31.26
C LEU A 16 -3.43 5.23 -31.27
N LYS A 17 -3.25 3.92 -31.46
CA LYS A 17 -4.30 2.94 -31.20
C LYS A 17 -4.73 3.07 -29.74
N LYS A 18 -5.98 3.53 -29.52
CA LYS A 18 -6.62 3.51 -28.21
C LYS A 18 -6.60 2.08 -27.68
N LEU A 19 -5.81 1.85 -26.61
CA LEU A 19 -5.91 0.66 -25.81
C LEU A 19 -7.28 0.68 -25.13
N ASN A 20 -8.20 -0.17 -25.61
CA ASN A 20 -9.43 -0.47 -24.89
C ASN A 20 -9.06 -1.25 -23.62
N LEU A 21 -9.02 -0.56 -22.47
CA LEU A 21 -9.06 -1.23 -21.18
C LEU A 21 -10.46 -1.81 -21.00
N PRO A 22 -10.60 -3.09 -20.60
CA PRO A 22 -11.90 -3.65 -20.26
C PRO A 22 -12.44 -2.92 -19.01
N THR A 23 -13.61 -2.32 -19.17
CA THR A 23 -14.38 -1.70 -18.09
C THR A 23 -14.81 -2.83 -17.15
N VAL A 24 -14.27 -2.85 -15.93
CA VAL A 24 -14.71 -3.74 -14.85
C VAL A 24 -16.07 -3.23 -14.36
N GLY A 25 -17.13 -3.72 -14.98
CA GLY A 25 -18.48 -3.29 -14.64
C GLY A 25 -19.56 -4.15 -15.28
N ALA A 26 -19.50 -5.48 -15.15
CA ALA A 26 -20.64 -6.37 -15.48
C ALA A 26 -20.38 -7.82 -15.00
N THR A 27 -20.27 -8.05 -13.69
CA THR A 27 -20.39 -9.41 -13.13
C THR A 27 -20.94 -9.37 -11.69
N GLN A 28 -22.01 -8.62 -11.46
CA GLN A 28 -22.72 -8.65 -10.17
C GLN A 28 -24.12 -9.27 -10.25
N ALA A 29 -24.51 -9.80 -11.40
CA ALA A 29 -25.84 -10.41 -11.60
C ALA A 29 -25.83 -11.95 -11.64
N ALA A 30 -24.69 -12.61 -11.48
CA ALA A 30 -24.59 -14.08 -11.51
C ALA A 30 -24.31 -14.74 -10.14
N ALA A 31 -24.18 -13.97 -9.06
CA ALA A 31 -23.86 -14.49 -7.72
C ALA A 31 -25.10 -14.77 -6.84
N ASP A 32 -26.29 -14.31 -7.23
CA ASP A 32 -27.51 -14.47 -6.40
C ASP A 32 -28.33 -15.74 -6.68
N ALA A 33 -27.94 -16.60 -7.61
CA ALA A 33 -28.71 -17.78 -7.98
C ALA A 33 -28.15 -19.12 -7.44
N ALA A 34 -27.08 -19.14 -6.65
CA ALA A 34 -26.45 -20.38 -6.14
C ALA A 34 -26.55 -20.58 -4.61
N ALA A 35 -27.36 -19.79 -3.91
CA ALA A 35 -27.46 -19.85 -2.44
C ALA A 35 -28.67 -20.66 -1.91
N ALA A 36 -29.27 -21.54 -2.68
CA ALA A 36 -30.37 -22.38 -2.22
C ALA A 36 -30.17 -23.84 -2.62
N ALA A 37 -29.29 -24.55 -1.96
CA ALA A 37 -29.35 -26.00 -1.67
C ALA A 37 -28.02 -26.47 -1.10
N MET A 38 -28.01 -26.88 0.15
CA MET A 38 -27.47 -28.13 0.70
C MET A 38 -27.10 -27.94 2.16
N SER A 39 -27.80 -28.71 2.95
CA SER A 39 -27.71 -28.93 4.39
C SER A 39 -26.32 -29.38 4.88
N SER A 40 -26.00 -28.98 6.11
CA SER A 40 -24.81 -29.21 6.94
C SER A 40 -24.41 -30.67 7.16
N PRO A 41 -23.09 -30.92 7.45
CA PRO A 41 -22.73 -31.53 8.71
C PRO A 41 -21.51 -30.86 9.42
N PRO A 42 -21.03 -31.36 10.60
CA PRO A 42 -20.69 -30.50 11.73
C PRO A 42 -19.27 -29.96 11.78
N SER A 43 -19.18 -28.82 12.40
CA SER A 43 -18.02 -28.01 12.75
C SER A 43 -16.93 -28.75 13.54
N LEU A 44 -15.68 -28.69 13.02
CA LEU A 44 -14.48 -28.77 13.83
C LEU A 44 -13.68 -27.48 13.64
N SER A 45 -13.55 -26.76 14.71
CA SER A 45 -12.62 -25.67 15.05
C SER A 45 -11.76 -25.10 13.92
N ARG A 46 -12.22 -24.03 13.31
CA ARG A 46 -11.45 -23.19 12.39
C ARG A 46 -11.50 -21.72 12.83
N SER A 47 -11.29 -21.49 14.14
CA SER A 47 -11.52 -20.17 14.75
C SER A 47 -10.37 -19.17 14.62
N ASP A 48 -9.14 -19.62 14.36
CA ASP A 48 -7.99 -18.70 14.35
C ASP A 48 -7.65 -18.08 12.98
N ARG A 49 -8.19 -18.64 11.88
CA ARG A 49 -7.88 -18.15 10.53
C ARG A 49 -8.79 -17.04 10.05
N SER A 50 -9.99 -16.91 10.62
CA SER A 50 -10.99 -15.92 10.20
C SER A 50 -10.73 -14.52 10.77
N VAL A 51 -10.12 -14.42 11.95
CA VAL A 51 -9.84 -13.12 12.60
C VAL A 51 -8.74 -12.35 11.85
N SER A 52 -7.72 -13.05 11.36
CA SER A 52 -6.59 -12.41 10.65
C SER A 52 -6.97 -11.86 9.27
N ILE A 53 -7.90 -12.50 8.57
CA ILE A 53 -8.36 -12.05 7.25
C ILE A 53 -9.26 -10.82 7.39
N ALA A 54 -10.18 -10.83 8.34
CA ALA A 54 -11.09 -9.71 8.60
C ALA A 54 -10.32 -8.43 9.02
N ASP A 55 -9.29 -8.57 9.86
CA ASP A 55 -8.44 -7.43 10.27
C ASP A 55 -7.65 -6.85 9.09
N SER A 56 -7.21 -7.68 8.15
CA SER A 56 -6.48 -7.25 6.96
C SER A 56 -7.39 -6.49 5.98
N GLU A 57 -8.60 -6.99 5.72
CA GLU A 57 -9.57 -6.35 4.83
C GLU A 57 -10.03 -4.99 5.36
N THR A 58 -10.26 -4.89 6.67
CA THR A 58 -10.63 -3.62 7.31
C THR A 58 -9.53 -2.58 7.21
N ALA A 59 -8.27 -2.97 7.38
CA ALA A 59 -7.13 -2.08 7.29
C ALA A 59 -6.86 -1.60 5.84
N ASP A 60 -7.07 -2.46 4.86
CA ASP A 60 -6.97 -2.06 3.45
C ASP A 60 -8.07 -1.08 3.07
N ALA A 61 -9.29 -1.30 3.57
CA ALA A 61 -10.40 -0.39 3.40
C ALA A 61 -10.14 0.97 4.09
N GLU A 62 -9.55 0.98 5.28
CA GLU A 62 -9.19 2.19 6.02
C GLU A 62 -8.13 2.99 5.27
N ARG A 63 -7.05 2.36 4.78
CA ARG A 63 -6.02 3.01 3.96
C ARG A 63 -6.57 3.60 2.69
N THR A 64 -7.38 2.82 1.96
CA THR A 64 -8.01 3.28 0.71
C THR A 64 -8.94 4.47 0.97
N ARG A 65 -9.71 4.43 2.07
CA ARG A 65 -10.58 5.53 2.49
C ARG A 65 -9.77 6.78 2.83
N TYR A 66 -8.65 6.64 3.52
CA TYR A 66 -7.75 7.76 3.84
C TYR A 66 -7.21 8.41 2.57
N PHE A 67 -6.61 7.65 1.65
CA PHE A 67 -6.06 8.21 0.40
C PHE A 67 -7.13 8.82 -0.50
N ARG A 68 -8.33 8.26 -0.54
CA ARG A 68 -9.47 8.85 -1.27
C ARG A 68 -9.89 10.18 -0.69
N ARG A 69 -9.98 10.29 0.64
CA ARG A 69 -10.28 11.58 1.31
C ARG A 69 -9.19 12.60 1.04
N TYR A 70 -7.95 12.21 1.13
CA TYR A 70 -6.82 13.10 0.86
C TYR A 70 -6.88 13.69 -0.55
N SER A 71 -7.22 12.90 -1.57
CA SER A 71 -7.34 13.37 -2.95
C SER A 71 -8.46 14.41 -3.15
N SER A 72 -9.42 14.48 -2.23
CA SER A 72 -10.56 15.42 -2.27
C SER A 72 -10.42 16.59 -1.32
N LEU A 73 -9.37 16.66 -0.49
CA LEU A 73 -9.17 17.79 0.42
C LEU A 73 -8.78 19.04 -0.37
N PRO A 74 -9.44 20.19 -0.13
CA PRO A 74 -9.02 21.45 -0.71
C PRO A 74 -7.61 21.81 -0.20
N SER A 75 -6.78 22.40 -1.06
CA SER A 75 -5.48 22.92 -0.65
C SER A 75 -5.68 23.99 0.42
N VAL A 76 -5.13 23.77 1.62
CA VAL A 76 -5.24 24.73 2.75
C VAL A 76 -4.16 25.81 2.58
N PRO A 77 -4.52 27.03 2.20
CA PRO A 77 -3.54 28.08 1.91
C PRO A 77 -2.82 28.65 3.15
N SER A 78 -3.25 28.29 4.36
CA SER A 78 -2.78 28.91 5.60
C SER A 78 -1.65 28.15 6.32
N MET A 79 -1.24 26.97 5.82
CA MET A 79 -0.23 26.15 6.49
C MET A 79 1.19 26.59 6.09
N PRO A 80 2.13 26.73 7.05
CA PRO A 80 3.54 27.00 6.74
C PRO A 80 4.14 25.93 5.85
N LYS A 81 4.92 26.32 4.84
CA LYS A 81 5.57 25.40 3.88
C LYS A 81 6.34 24.25 4.54
N PRO A 82 7.08 24.43 5.66
CA PRO A 82 7.76 23.30 6.32
C PRO A 82 6.79 22.25 6.87
N VAL A 83 5.68 22.69 7.48
CA VAL A 83 4.66 21.78 8.02
C VAL A 83 3.97 21.03 6.89
N LEU A 84 3.66 21.69 5.79
CA LEU A 84 3.06 21.05 4.62
C LEU A 84 4.00 19.97 4.04
N LYS A 85 5.30 20.26 3.88
CA LYS A 85 6.30 19.28 3.43
C LYS A 85 6.40 18.09 4.38
N PHE A 86 6.36 18.33 5.68
CA PHE A 86 6.37 17.27 6.69
C PHE A 86 5.13 16.38 6.58
N VAL A 87 3.94 16.97 6.40
CA VAL A 87 2.70 16.21 6.21
C VAL A 87 2.74 15.36 4.95
N ASP A 88 3.19 15.93 3.84
CA ASP A 88 3.34 15.21 2.58
C ASP A 88 4.38 14.08 2.69
N ALA A 89 5.48 14.30 3.38
CA ALA A 89 6.46 13.27 3.68
C ALA A 89 5.87 12.14 4.54
N SER A 90 5.09 12.47 5.56
CA SER A 90 4.42 11.48 6.42
C SER A 90 3.41 10.63 5.65
N ARG A 91 2.69 11.23 4.70
CA ARG A 91 1.80 10.52 3.77
C ARG A 91 2.58 9.63 2.80
N GLY A 92 3.74 10.11 2.32
CA GLY A 92 4.67 9.32 1.51
C GLY A 92 5.16 8.07 2.27
N VAL A 93 5.49 8.21 3.56
CA VAL A 93 5.82 7.05 4.43
C VAL A 93 4.65 6.08 4.51
N LEU A 94 3.43 6.54 4.80
CA LEU A 94 2.25 5.68 4.86
C LEU A 94 2.02 4.93 3.53
N PHE A 95 2.17 5.63 2.40
CA PHE A 95 2.03 5.02 1.07
C PHE A 95 3.06 3.92 0.84
N ALA A 96 4.34 4.20 1.09
CA ALA A 96 5.42 3.23 0.92
C ALA A 96 5.25 2.00 1.83
N LEU A 97 4.87 2.20 3.09
CA LEU A 97 4.58 1.10 4.02
C LEU A 97 3.38 0.25 3.56
N SER A 98 2.37 0.88 2.95
CA SER A 98 1.22 0.19 2.37
C SER A 98 1.63 -0.70 1.19
N GLN A 99 2.52 -0.22 0.32
CA GLN A 99 3.07 -1.01 -0.78
C GLN A 99 3.91 -2.19 -0.26
N MET A 100 4.76 -1.97 0.73
CA MET A 100 5.53 -3.04 1.38
C MET A 100 4.62 -4.10 1.99
N TYR A 101 3.58 -3.69 2.70
CA TYR A 101 2.61 -4.61 3.28
C TYR A 101 1.95 -5.47 2.22
N SER A 102 1.43 -4.88 1.16
CA SER A 102 0.78 -5.59 0.05
C SER A 102 1.74 -6.56 -0.63
N ALA A 103 2.99 -6.15 -0.89
CA ALA A 103 4.00 -6.99 -1.50
C ALA A 103 4.35 -8.21 -0.64
N ILE A 104 4.55 -8.03 0.67
CA ILE A 104 4.87 -9.13 1.58
C ILE A 104 3.66 -10.07 1.74
N THR A 105 2.45 -9.53 1.88
CA THR A 105 1.22 -10.33 1.99
C THR A 105 1.01 -11.19 0.74
N GLN A 106 1.15 -10.59 -0.45
CA GLN A 106 1.02 -11.30 -1.71
C GLN A 106 2.08 -12.41 -1.86
N TYR A 107 3.32 -12.13 -1.48
CA TYR A 107 4.40 -13.12 -1.55
C TYR A 107 4.19 -14.28 -0.57
N THR A 108 3.80 -13.98 0.67
CA THR A 108 3.55 -15.01 1.69
C THR A 108 2.32 -15.85 1.40
N SER A 109 1.31 -15.32 0.69
CA SER A 109 0.09 -16.06 0.33
C SER A 109 0.36 -17.21 -0.67
N VAL A 110 1.44 -17.11 -1.45
CA VAL A 110 1.84 -18.14 -2.45
C VAL A 110 2.72 -19.21 -1.82
N SER A 111 3.20 -19.02 -0.58
CA SER A 111 4.02 -19.99 0.13
C SER A 111 3.21 -21.19 0.60
N THR A 112 3.78 -22.39 0.44
CA THR A 112 3.19 -23.65 0.91
C THR A 112 3.53 -23.98 2.36
N ASP A 113 4.45 -23.24 2.98
CA ASP A 113 4.84 -23.43 4.38
C ASP A 113 3.88 -22.71 5.33
N GLU A 114 2.94 -23.48 5.91
CA GLU A 114 1.92 -22.94 6.83
C GLU A 114 2.52 -22.29 8.09
N ARG A 115 3.66 -22.79 8.58
CA ARG A 115 4.31 -22.23 9.80
C ARG A 115 4.90 -20.85 9.51
N LEU A 116 5.54 -20.70 8.37
CA LEU A 116 6.06 -19.41 7.91
C LEU A 116 4.92 -18.44 7.65
N VAL A 117 3.86 -18.86 6.97
CA VAL A 117 2.67 -18.02 6.71
C VAL A 117 2.04 -17.56 8.02
N ALA A 118 1.85 -18.43 9.01
CA ALA A 118 1.30 -18.07 10.32
C ALA A 118 2.20 -17.07 11.07
N HIS A 119 3.52 -17.24 10.99
CA HIS A 119 4.47 -16.32 11.62
C HIS A 119 4.43 -14.93 10.98
N PHE A 120 4.44 -14.88 9.65
CA PHE A 120 4.31 -13.61 8.89
C PHE A 120 2.97 -12.93 9.14
N SER A 121 1.87 -13.68 9.17
CA SER A 121 0.53 -13.15 9.45
C SER A 121 0.48 -12.41 10.80
N ARG A 122 1.07 -12.98 11.86
CA ARG A 122 1.14 -12.31 13.16
C ARG A 122 1.96 -11.03 13.10
N MET A 123 3.09 -11.04 12.42
CA MET A 123 3.95 -9.87 12.28
C MET A 123 3.30 -8.76 11.44
N LEU A 124 2.64 -9.15 10.34
CA LEU A 124 1.92 -8.24 9.48
C LEU A 124 0.71 -7.61 10.19
N SER A 125 0.02 -8.33 11.08
CA SER A 125 -1.06 -7.75 11.88
C SER A 125 -0.57 -6.62 12.80
N MET A 126 0.64 -6.74 13.35
CA MET A 126 1.24 -5.64 14.10
C MET A 126 1.60 -4.44 13.20
N SER A 127 2.04 -4.71 11.98
CA SER A 127 2.34 -3.66 10.99
C SER A 127 1.07 -2.90 10.58
N VAL A 128 -0.04 -3.61 10.39
CA VAL A 128 -1.36 -3.03 10.14
C VAL A 128 -1.78 -2.10 11.29
N LYS A 129 -1.68 -2.55 12.53
CA LYS A 129 -2.02 -1.73 13.71
C LYS A 129 -1.19 -0.45 13.78
N SER A 130 0.11 -0.53 13.48
CA SER A 130 0.96 0.67 13.45
C SER A 130 0.60 1.63 12.32
N MET A 131 0.19 1.13 11.15
CA MET A 131 -0.32 1.97 10.07
C MET A 131 -1.65 2.64 10.43
N SER A 132 -2.58 1.93 11.08
CA SER A 132 -3.84 2.53 11.56
C SER A 132 -3.59 3.66 12.58
N VAL A 133 -2.60 3.51 13.47
CA VAL A 133 -2.20 4.60 14.38
C VAL A 133 -1.69 5.81 13.59
N LEU A 134 -0.88 5.58 12.54
CA LEU A 134 -0.38 6.65 11.69
C LEU A 134 -1.52 7.35 10.91
N ILE A 135 -2.46 6.59 10.35
CA ILE A 135 -3.64 7.12 9.68
C ILE A 135 -4.43 8.01 10.63
N ASN A 136 -4.72 7.53 11.84
CA ASN A 136 -5.46 8.29 12.85
C ASN A 136 -4.73 9.58 13.27
N ALA A 137 -3.40 9.55 13.35
CA ALA A 137 -2.59 10.73 13.66
C ALA A 137 -2.66 11.77 12.52
N LEU A 138 -2.56 11.31 11.27
CA LEU A 138 -2.68 12.16 10.09
C LEU A 138 -4.09 12.73 9.93
N ASP A 139 -5.14 11.95 10.15
CA ASP A 139 -6.54 12.42 10.11
C ASP A 139 -6.80 13.53 11.13
N ARG A 140 -6.26 13.39 12.36
CA ARG A 140 -6.37 14.43 13.37
C ARG A 140 -5.63 15.71 12.98
N LEU A 141 -4.42 15.55 12.41
CA LEU A 141 -3.65 16.68 11.93
C LEU A 141 -4.38 17.40 10.79
N ASP A 142 -4.93 16.64 9.83
CA ASP A 142 -5.68 17.18 8.70
C ASP A 142 -6.94 17.94 9.16
N ALA A 143 -7.68 17.38 10.11
CA ALA A 143 -8.89 18.01 10.66
C ALA A 143 -8.60 19.37 11.33
N VAL A 144 -7.52 19.43 12.12
CA VAL A 144 -7.12 20.69 12.80
C VAL A 144 -6.54 21.70 11.80
N SER A 145 -5.80 21.22 10.80
CA SER A 145 -5.20 22.06 9.77
C SER A 145 -6.22 22.78 8.89
N CYS A 146 -7.42 22.23 8.75
CA CYS A 146 -8.54 22.90 8.07
C CYS A 146 -9.09 24.09 8.86
N ALA A 147 -8.96 24.07 10.21
CA ALA A 147 -9.47 25.11 11.09
C ALA A 147 -8.42 26.18 11.45
N GLY A 148 -7.14 25.88 11.30
CA GLY A 148 -6.05 26.78 11.66
C GLY A 148 -4.69 26.13 11.67
N MET A 149 -3.74 26.77 12.37
CA MET A 149 -2.38 26.22 12.49
C MET A 149 -2.35 25.04 13.46
N PRO A 150 -1.81 23.86 13.06
CA PRO A 150 -1.76 22.72 13.94
C PRO A 150 -0.80 22.93 15.12
N GLU A 151 -1.18 22.45 16.29
CA GLU A 151 -0.33 22.48 17.46
C GLU A 151 0.94 21.63 17.29
N PRO A 152 2.08 22.05 17.83
CA PRO A 152 3.34 21.30 17.75
C PRO A 152 3.23 19.87 18.32
N VAL A 153 2.31 19.65 19.26
CA VAL A 153 2.03 18.34 19.88
C VAL A 153 1.49 17.36 18.84
N LEU A 154 0.59 17.81 17.94
CA LEU A 154 0.04 16.97 16.87
C LEU A 154 1.11 16.58 15.86
N VAL A 155 1.96 17.53 15.46
CA VAL A 155 3.09 17.26 14.56
C VAL A 155 4.04 16.22 15.17
N ARG A 156 4.37 16.35 16.46
CA ARG A 156 5.19 15.38 17.19
C ARG A 156 4.53 14.01 17.27
N HIS A 157 3.22 13.95 17.44
CA HIS A 157 2.46 12.69 17.48
C HIS A 157 2.52 11.96 16.13
N VAL A 158 2.38 12.69 14.99
CA VAL A 158 2.55 12.11 13.66
C VAL A 158 3.96 11.59 13.46
N LEU A 159 4.99 12.36 13.87
CA LEU A 159 6.39 11.92 13.78
C LEU A 159 6.64 10.63 14.56
N GLN A 160 6.11 10.54 15.80
CA GLN A 160 6.22 9.34 16.62
C GLN A 160 5.52 8.15 15.96
N ALA A 161 4.31 8.34 15.43
CA ALA A 161 3.57 7.30 14.72
C ALA A 161 4.30 6.80 13.47
N CYS A 162 4.92 7.70 12.69
CA CYS A 162 5.80 7.33 11.57
C CYS A 162 6.97 6.48 12.03
N HIS A 163 7.67 6.91 13.08
CA HIS A 163 8.82 6.19 13.62
C HIS A 163 8.44 4.78 14.10
N ASP A 164 7.32 4.64 14.80
CA ASP A 164 6.87 3.35 15.32
C ASP A 164 6.42 2.41 14.19
N ALA A 165 5.75 2.94 13.16
CA ALA A 165 5.40 2.20 11.96
C ALA A 165 6.66 1.71 11.22
N LEU A 166 7.63 2.59 10.98
CA LEU A 166 8.91 2.23 10.35
C LEU A 166 9.66 1.15 11.14
N ARG A 167 9.70 1.27 12.47
CA ARG A 167 10.34 0.27 13.35
C ARG A 167 9.66 -1.11 13.22
N THR A 168 8.35 -1.14 13.15
CA THR A 168 7.58 -2.38 13.01
C THR A 168 7.83 -3.03 11.65
N PHE A 169 7.80 -2.24 10.58
CA PHE A 169 8.09 -2.73 9.23
C PHE A 169 9.54 -3.18 9.06
N ARG A 170 10.51 -2.49 9.67
CA ARG A 170 11.90 -2.93 9.69
C ARG A 170 12.03 -4.35 10.24
N ARG A 171 11.30 -4.69 11.32
CA ARG A 171 11.30 -6.06 11.87
C ARG A 171 10.71 -7.05 10.87
N ALA A 172 9.61 -6.71 10.21
CA ALA A 172 8.98 -7.57 9.21
C ALA A 172 9.91 -7.84 8.01
N VAL A 173 10.57 -6.80 7.48
CA VAL A 173 11.54 -6.93 6.39
C VAL A 173 12.79 -7.71 6.81
N THR A 174 13.28 -7.51 8.03
CA THR A 174 14.42 -8.30 8.57
C THR A 174 14.07 -9.79 8.64
N MET A 175 12.88 -10.13 9.11
CA MET A 175 12.42 -11.52 9.15
C MET A 175 12.25 -12.10 7.74
N LEU A 176 11.69 -11.32 6.83
CA LEU A 176 11.58 -11.72 5.43
C LEU A 176 12.95 -12.01 4.83
N HIS A 177 13.94 -11.14 5.07
CA HIS A 177 15.32 -11.33 4.60
C HIS A 177 15.93 -12.63 5.12
N ILE A 178 15.74 -12.97 6.41
CA ILE A 178 16.24 -14.20 7.02
C ILE A 178 15.56 -15.44 6.39
N GLN A 179 14.26 -15.36 6.09
CA GLN A 179 13.48 -16.50 5.59
C GLN A 179 13.48 -16.59 4.05
N LEU A 180 13.96 -15.58 3.35
CA LEU A 180 13.94 -15.52 1.89
C LEU A 180 14.62 -16.72 1.21
N PRO A 181 15.75 -17.27 1.71
CA PRO A 181 16.38 -18.45 1.11
C PRO A 181 15.49 -19.69 1.17
N GLN A 182 14.73 -19.88 2.25
CA GLN A 182 13.78 -21.00 2.39
C GLN A 182 12.53 -20.80 1.53
N LEU A 183 11.97 -19.61 1.56
CA LEU A 183 10.82 -19.23 0.73
C LEU A 183 11.14 -19.33 -0.76
N GLY A 184 12.33 -18.93 -1.17
CA GLY A 184 12.78 -18.99 -2.57
C GLY A 184 12.92 -20.40 -3.13
N GLN A 185 12.99 -21.43 -2.29
CA GLN A 185 12.99 -22.83 -2.73
C GLN A 185 11.57 -23.35 -3.02
N THR A 186 10.56 -22.78 -2.39
CA THR A 186 9.16 -23.23 -2.47
C THR A 186 8.28 -22.36 -3.35
N VAL A 187 8.69 -21.12 -3.61
CA VAL A 187 7.94 -20.10 -4.37
C VAL A 187 8.59 -19.88 -5.74
N ASP A 188 7.78 -19.74 -6.78
CA ASP A 188 8.26 -19.42 -8.14
C ASP A 188 9.15 -18.16 -8.11
N PRO A 189 10.35 -18.19 -8.73
CA PRO A 189 11.27 -17.06 -8.81
C PRO A 189 10.67 -15.74 -9.31
N ARG A 190 9.59 -15.80 -10.08
CA ARG A 190 8.85 -14.62 -10.58
C ARG A 190 8.26 -13.81 -9.44
N PHE A 191 7.68 -14.47 -8.43
CA PHE A 191 7.13 -13.80 -7.25
C PHE A 191 8.24 -13.18 -6.39
N SER A 192 9.37 -13.87 -6.23
CA SER A 192 10.54 -13.32 -5.52
C SER A 192 11.07 -12.06 -6.20
N ARG A 193 11.16 -12.07 -7.53
CA ARG A 193 11.56 -10.89 -8.31
C ARG A 193 10.58 -9.73 -8.12
N THR A 194 9.27 -9.99 -8.22
CA THR A 194 8.23 -8.97 -8.03
C THR A 194 8.29 -8.37 -6.63
N LEU A 195 8.43 -9.21 -5.60
CA LEU A 195 8.61 -8.77 -4.22
C LEU A 195 9.81 -7.83 -4.08
N LEU A 196 10.98 -8.22 -4.60
CA LEU A 196 12.20 -7.40 -4.50
C LEU A 196 12.05 -6.05 -5.21
N LEU A 197 11.42 -6.02 -6.39
CA LEU A 197 11.16 -4.77 -7.12
C LEU A 197 10.23 -3.83 -6.33
N LEU A 198 9.15 -4.36 -5.75
CA LEU A 198 8.21 -3.57 -4.95
C LEU A 198 8.84 -3.07 -3.66
N LEU A 199 9.63 -3.90 -2.97
CA LEU A 199 10.37 -3.50 -1.77
C LEU A 199 11.40 -2.43 -2.07
N TYR A 200 12.14 -2.55 -3.19
CA TYR A 200 13.11 -1.55 -3.60
C TYR A 200 12.46 -0.22 -3.94
N GLY A 201 11.33 -0.24 -4.68
CA GLY A 201 10.54 0.96 -4.96
C GLY A 201 10.06 1.65 -3.69
N SER A 202 9.44 0.89 -2.78
CA SER A 202 8.96 1.42 -1.50
C SER A 202 10.10 1.97 -0.63
N LEU A 203 11.27 1.34 -0.63
CA LEU A 203 12.45 1.85 0.09
C LEU A 203 12.93 3.17 -0.48
N SER A 204 12.89 3.33 -1.81
CA SER A 204 13.23 4.60 -2.48
C SER A 204 12.26 5.71 -2.07
N ASP A 205 10.96 5.43 -2.03
CA ASP A 205 9.92 6.38 -1.58
C ASP A 205 10.11 6.76 -0.12
N LEU A 206 10.43 5.80 0.76
CA LEU A 206 10.76 6.06 2.16
C LEU A 206 11.98 6.97 2.29
N ARG A 207 13.02 6.74 1.48
CA ARG A 207 14.24 7.55 1.49
C ARG A 207 13.96 9.00 1.08
N ILE A 208 13.15 9.19 0.04
CA ILE A 208 12.72 10.53 -0.40
C ILE A 208 11.92 11.21 0.70
N SER A 209 10.94 10.51 1.30
CA SER A 209 10.11 11.06 2.37
C SER A 209 10.94 11.44 3.61
N ALA A 210 11.94 10.63 3.98
CA ALA A 210 12.81 10.90 5.12
C ALA A 210 13.67 12.17 4.97
N MET A 211 13.88 12.66 3.74
CA MET A 211 14.62 13.92 3.51
C MET A 211 13.83 15.16 3.95
N PHE A 212 12.52 15.03 4.20
CA PHE A 212 11.63 16.12 4.57
C PHE A 212 11.03 15.98 5.98
N MET A 213 11.50 14.98 6.74
CA MET A 213 11.17 14.76 8.16
C MET A 213 12.25 15.27 9.09
#